data_a84346926f02e8db6c16d11e9ab33a91
#
_entry.id   a84346926f02e8db6c16d11e9ab33a91
#
_cell.length_a   1.000
_cell.length_b   1.000
_cell.length_c   1.000
_cell.angle_alpha   90.00
_cell.angle_beta   90.00
_cell.angle_gamma   90.00
#
_symmetry.space_group_name_H-M   'P 1'
#
loop_
_entity.id
_entity.type
_entity.pdbx_description
1 polymer ?
#
loop_
_entity_poly.entity_id
_entity_poly.type
_entity_poly.pdbx_seq_one_letter_code
_entity_poly.pdbx_strand_id
1 'polypeptide(L)'
;MKDKTPIISFSKADIVNGEATVIYGLDLDVYAGDFVYIVGKVGTGKTSIIKTMIAENPLTNGEGRVCGYELNGIRDKDIPYLRRKMGVVFQDFQLLMDRTVEENLLFVLRATGWKSEDEMSRRITYVLEAVGMERKAHKMPHQLSGGEQQRIAIARSLLNDPAVIIADEPTGNLDNETADGIMKLLTGINKEKGTAIVMVTHNRQIFETYPGRIMVCKDESCTELCEDNFDLEQTV
;
A
#
# COMPACT_ATOMS: atom_id res chain seq x y z
N MET A 1 -11.12 -7.42 26.27
CA MET A 1 -10.44 -7.18 24.99
C MET A 1 -11.46 -6.50 24.09
N LYS A 2 -11.24 -5.26 23.62
CA LYS A 2 -12.12 -4.65 22.62
C LYS A 2 -11.92 -5.45 21.33
N ASP A 3 -12.98 -6.06 20.80
CA ASP A 3 -12.96 -6.67 19.47
C ASP A 3 -12.57 -5.58 18.46
N LYS A 4 -11.31 -5.59 18.05
CA LYS A 4 -10.83 -4.70 17.00
C LYS A 4 -11.29 -5.31 15.67
N THR A 5 -12.17 -4.61 14.97
CA THR A 5 -12.55 -5.00 13.62
C THR A 5 -11.35 -4.84 12.68
N PRO A 6 -10.97 -5.86 11.90
CA PRO A 6 -9.86 -5.74 10.96
C PRO A 6 -10.19 -4.73 9.84
N ILE A 7 -9.17 -4.00 9.39
CA ILE A 7 -9.26 -3.10 8.23
C ILE A 7 -9.28 -3.91 6.93
N ILE A 8 -8.48 -5.00 6.90
CA ILE A 8 -8.46 -6.00 5.83
C ILE A 8 -8.68 -7.35 6.47
N SER A 9 -9.57 -8.16 5.90
CA SER A 9 -9.80 -9.53 6.29
C SER A 9 -10.02 -10.40 5.07
N PHE A 10 -9.24 -11.47 4.93
CA PHE A 10 -9.45 -12.53 3.98
C PHE A 10 -9.60 -13.85 4.74
N SER A 11 -10.58 -14.66 4.35
CA SER A 11 -10.81 -15.98 4.90
C SER A 11 -10.97 -16.99 3.77
N LYS A 12 -10.04 -17.93 3.69
CA LYS A 12 -9.96 -18.98 2.65
C LYS A 12 -10.12 -18.40 1.24
N ALA A 13 -9.54 -17.23 1.02
CA ALA A 13 -9.70 -16.46 -0.20
C ALA A 13 -8.76 -16.97 -1.30
N ASP A 14 -9.29 -17.25 -2.49
CA ASP A 14 -8.49 -17.60 -3.66
C ASP A 14 -8.17 -16.31 -4.43
N ILE A 15 -6.89 -16.09 -4.67
CA ILE A 15 -6.38 -14.89 -5.36
C ILE A 15 -6.13 -15.27 -6.82
N VAL A 16 -6.68 -14.46 -7.73
CA VAL A 16 -6.57 -14.72 -9.17
C VAL A 16 -5.67 -13.71 -9.87
N ASN A 17 -5.10 -14.14 -11.00
CA ASN A 17 -4.44 -13.28 -11.96
C ASN A 17 -4.98 -13.64 -13.35
N GLY A 18 -5.86 -12.77 -13.91
CA GLY A 18 -6.67 -13.14 -15.07
C GLY A 18 -7.60 -14.32 -14.72
N GLU A 19 -7.51 -15.40 -15.48
CA GLU A 19 -8.32 -16.62 -15.27
C GLU A 19 -7.65 -17.64 -14.33
N ALA A 20 -6.36 -17.46 -13.99
CA ALA A 20 -5.61 -18.41 -13.18
C ALA A 20 -5.67 -18.04 -11.69
N THR A 21 -5.95 -19.01 -10.84
CA THR A 21 -5.73 -18.89 -9.39
C THR A 21 -4.24 -19.01 -9.11
N VAL A 22 -3.67 -18.02 -8.43
CA VAL A 22 -2.24 -17.93 -8.11
C VAL A 22 -1.94 -18.13 -6.63
N ILE A 23 -2.95 -17.99 -5.76
CA ILE A 23 -2.87 -18.32 -4.33
C ILE A 23 -4.21 -18.91 -3.93
N TYR A 24 -4.17 -20.05 -3.23
CA TYR A 24 -5.34 -20.72 -2.70
C TYR A 24 -5.47 -20.49 -1.20
N GLY A 25 -6.70 -20.22 -0.75
CA GLY A 25 -7.09 -20.24 0.64
C GLY A 25 -6.33 -19.22 1.52
N LEU A 26 -6.11 -17.99 1.02
CA LEU A 26 -5.48 -16.94 1.81
C LEU A 26 -6.30 -16.62 3.06
N ASP A 27 -5.66 -16.71 4.23
CA ASP A 27 -6.15 -16.20 5.51
C ASP A 27 -5.27 -15.04 5.95
N LEU A 28 -5.85 -13.83 6.10
CA LEU A 28 -5.12 -12.63 6.49
C LEU A 28 -6.03 -11.62 7.17
N ASP A 29 -5.72 -11.24 8.40
CA ASP A 29 -6.32 -10.10 9.08
C ASP A 29 -5.29 -8.99 9.30
N VAL A 30 -5.64 -7.74 8.96
CA VAL A 30 -4.83 -6.54 9.19
C VAL A 30 -5.62 -5.55 10.02
N TYR A 31 -5.05 -5.12 11.13
CA TYR A 31 -5.66 -4.18 12.07
C TYR A 31 -5.00 -2.80 12.00
N ALA A 32 -5.65 -1.79 12.58
CA ALA A 32 -5.08 -0.46 12.69
C ALA A 32 -3.73 -0.50 13.44
N GLY A 33 -2.71 0.12 12.84
CA GLY A 33 -1.34 0.15 13.35
C GLY A 33 -0.50 -1.08 12.98
N ASP A 34 -1.05 -2.09 12.31
CA ASP A 34 -0.25 -3.21 11.82
C ASP A 34 0.72 -2.75 10.72
N PHE A 35 1.90 -3.35 10.71
CA PHE A 35 2.83 -3.34 9.59
C PHE A 35 3.00 -4.77 9.09
N VAL A 36 2.51 -5.07 7.88
CA VAL A 36 2.50 -6.41 7.31
C VAL A 36 3.33 -6.43 6.04
N TYR A 37 4.32 -7.31 6.00
CA TYR A 37 5.10 -7.61 4.80
C TYR A 37 4.50 -8.81 4.06
N ILE A 38 4.41 -8.74 2.74
CA ILE A 38 4.11 -9.86 1.86
C ILE A 38 5.37 -10.14 1.06
N VAL A 39 6.02 -11.27 1.34
CA VAL A 39 7.31 -11.64 0.76
C VAL A 39 7.21 -12.93 -0.06
N GLY A 40 8.19 -13.17 -0.94
CA GLY A 40 8.26 -14.37 -1.77
C GLY A 40 8.91 -14.08 -3.11
N LYS A 41 9.24 -15.13 -3.87
CA LYS A 41 9.87 -15.02 -5.19
C LYS A 41 9.01 -14.25 -6.20
N VAL A 42 9.62 -13.77 -7.27
CA VAL A 42 8.89 -13.16 -8.39
C VAL A 42 7.91 -14.18 -8.98
N GLY A 43 6.68 -13.74 -9.25
CA GLY A 43 5.64 -14.60 -9.81
C GLY A 43 4.80 -15.40 -8.80
N THR A 44 5.05 -15.28 -7.48
CA THR A 44 4.27 -16.00 -6.44
C THR A 44 2.91 -15.39 -6.10
N GLY A 45 2.41 -14.41 -6.86
CA GLY A 45 1.08 -13.84 -6.65
C GLY A 45 0.99 -12.63 -5.70
N LYS A 46 2.11 -12.10 -5.18
CA LYS A 46 2.11 -10.95 -4.24
C LYS A 46 1.36 -9.72 -4.77
N THR A 47 1.68 -9.29 -5.99
CA THR A 47 0.99 -8.18 -6.65
C THR A 47 -0.50 -8.49 -6.89
N SER A 48 -0.86 -9.78 -7.11
CA SER A 48 -2.27 -10.17 -7.26
C SER A 48 -3.05 -10.03 -5.96
N ILE A 49 -2.42 -10.28 -4.79
CA ILE A 49 -3.03 -9.99 -3.48
C ILE A 49 -3.35 -8.50 -3.38
N ILE A 50 -2.38 -7.62 -3.70
CA ILE A 50 -2.58 -6.16 -3.71
C ILE A 50 -3.72 -5.78 -4.66
N LYS A 51 -3.73 -6.29 -5.89
CA LYS A 51 -4.78 -6.02 -6.88
C LYS A 51 -6.16 -6.45 -6.41
N THR A 52 -6.24 -7.57 -5.67
CA THR A 52 -7.50 -8.00 -5.04
C THR A 52 -7.91 -7.04 -3.92
N MET A 53 -6.98 -6.60 -3.06
CA MET A 53 -7.27 -5.63 -1.99
C MET A 53 -7.85 -4.32 -2.51
N ILE A 54 -7.37 -3.83 -3.66
CA ILE A 54 -7.86 -2.59 -4.27
C ILE A 54 -9.03 -2.80 -5.25
N ALA A 55 -9.60 -4.01 -5.27
CA ALA A 55 -10.68 -4.43 -6.16
C ALA A 55 -10.34 -4.18 -7.67
N GLU A 56 -9.11 -4.48 -8.09
CA GLU A 56 -8.71 -4.57 -9.48
C GLU A 56 -8.89 -5.99 -10.01
N ASN A 57 -8.54 -6.99 -9.19
CA ASN A 57 -8.87 -8.38 -9.44
C ASN A 57 -10.12 -8.78 -8.65
N PRO A 58 -11.04 -9.56 -9.25
CA PRO A 58 -12.22 -10.05 -8.55
C PRO A 58 -11.83 -11.07 -7.48
N LEU A 59 -12.63 -11.13 -6.40
CA LEU A 59 -12.60 -12.22 -5.43
C LEU A 59 -13.78 -13.15 -5.72
N THR A 60 -13.49 -14.38 -6.16
CA THR A 60 -14.49 -15.35 -6.63
C THR A 60 -14.74 -16.48 -5.63
N ASN A 61 -13.78 -16.80 -4.78
CA ASN A 61 -13.87 -17.85 -3.77
C ASN A 61 -13.30 -17.39 -2.42
N GLY A 62 -13.84 -17.92 -1.32
CA GLY A 62 -13.55 -17.45 0.04
C GLY A 62 -14.26 -16.13 0.34
N GLU A 63 -13.86 -15.47 1.41
CA GLU A 63 -14.42 -14.19 1.86
C GLU A 63 -13.33 -13.13 1.91
N GLY A 64 -13.65 -11.90 1.50
CA GLY A 64 -12.72 -10.77 1.57
C GLY A 64 -13.44 -9.46 1.91
N ARG A 65 -12.90 -8.74 2.89
CA ARG A 65 -13.38 -7.43 3.29
C ARG A 65 -12.22 -6.45 3.42
N VAL A 66 -12.36 -5.28 2.84
CA VAL A 66 -11.35 -4.20 2.90
C VAL A 66 -12.02 -2.88 3.23
N CYS A 67 -11.55 -2.19 4.26
CA CYS A 67 -12.07 -0.88 4.70
C CYS A 67 -13.61 -0.86 4.86
N GLY A 68 -14.21 -1.99 5.28
CA GLY A 68 -15.65 -2.15 5.49
C GLY A 68 -16.44 -2.52 4.23
N TYR A 69 -15.79 -2.71 3.08
CA TYR A 69 -16.43 -3.20 1.85
C TYR A 69 -16.17 -4.69 1.66
N GLU A 70 -17.21 -5.44 1.33
CA GLU A 70 -17.07 -6.83 0.89
C GLU A 70 -16.58 -6.84 -0.56
N LEU A 71 -15.53 -7.64 -0.84
CA LEU A 71 -14.95 -7.74 -2.18
C LEU A 71 -15.73 -8.70 -3.07
N ASN A 72 -16.38 -9.70 -2.46
CA ASN A 72 -17.21 -10.67 -3.20
C ASN A 72 -18.37 -9.94 -3.87
N GLY A 73 -18.33 -9.86 -5.21
CA GLY A 73 -19.35 -9.18 -5.98
C GLY A 73 -19.45 -7.68 -5.75
N ILE A 74 -18.37 -7.02 -5.34
CA ILE A 74 -18.34 -5.56 -5.19
C ILE A 74 -18.78 -4.88 -6.50
N ARG A 75 -19.68 -3.91 -6.40
CA ARG A 75 -20.20 -3.20 -7.57
C ARG A 75 -19.21 -2.15 -8.04
N ASP A 76 -19.07 -1.95 -9.34
CA ASP A 76 -18.15 -0.95 -9.93
C ASP A 76 -18.33 0.45 -9.35
N LYS A 77 -19.57 0.84 -9.03
CA LYS A 77 -19.86 2.15 -8.42
C LYS A 77 -19.33 2.30 -6.98
N ASP A 78 -19.07 1.20 -6.27
CA ASP A 78 -18.59 1.22 -4.89
C ASP A 78 -17.05 1.18 -4.82
N ILE A 79 -16.37 0.70 -5.87
CA ILE A 79 -14.90 0.61 -5.97
C ILE A 79 -14.21 1.97 -5.75
N PRO A 80 -14.64 3.11 -6.33
CA PRO A 80 -14.03 4.41 -6.06
C PRO A 80 -14.12 4.82 -4.59
N TYR A 81 -15.19 4.46 -3.89
CA TYR A 81 -15.36 4.76 -2.46
C TYR A 81 -14.49 3.88 -1.57
N LEU A 82 -14.32 2.60 -1.92
CA LEU A 82 -13.34 1.71 -1.30
C LEU A 82 -11.94 2.31 -1.43
N ARG A 83 -11.51 2.65 -2.66
CA ARG A 83 -10.17 3.17 -2.96
C ARG A 83 -9.87 4.50 -2.28
N ARG A 84 -10.88 5.33 -1.98
CA ARG A 84 -10.69 6.57 -1.19
C ARG A 84 -10.28 6.33 0.26
N LYS A 85 -10.59 5.14 0.83
CA LYS A 85 -10.26 4.79 2.21
C LYS A 85 -8.86 4.18 2.36
N MET A 86 -8.15 3.98 1.25
CA MET A 86 -6.80 3.42 1.24
C MET A 86 -5.84 4.32 0.47
N GLY A 87 -4.57 4.28 0.83
CA GLY A 87 -3.48 4.83 0.05
C GLY A 87 -2.82 3.72 -0.76
N VAL A 88 -2.41 4.00 -1.99
CA VAL A 88 -1.65 3.04 -2.81
C VAL A 88 -0.35 3.69 -3.25
N VAL A 89 0.75 2.95 -3.06
CA VAL A 89 2.11 3.37 -3.43
C VAL A 89 2.71 2.28 -4.30
N PHE A 90 3.10 2.62 -5.52
CA PHE A 90 3.68 1.69 -6.50
C PHE A 90 5.18 1.92 -6.67
N GLN A 91 5.88 0.92 -7.18
CA GLN A 91 7.32 0.95 -7.46
C GLN A 91 7.70 2.01 -8.52
N ASP A 92 6.85 2.26 -9.50
CA ASP A 92 7.06 3.19 -10.62
C ASP A 92 6.49 4.60 -10.38
N PHE A 93 6.22 4.93 -9.11
CA PHE A 93 5.68 6.20 -8.61
C PHE A 93 4.30 6.59 -9.18
N GLN A 94 4.01 6.30 -10.44
CA GLN A 94 2.77 6.63 -11.17
C GLN A 94 2.36 8.11 -11.02
N LEU A 95 3.31 9.02 -11.15
CA LEU A 95 3.06 10.46 -11.18
C LEU A 95 2.70 10.90 -12.60
N LEU A 96 1.79 11.88 -12.70
CA LEU A 96 1.44 12.52 -13.96
C LEU A 96 2.61 13.42 -14.38
N MET A 97 3.33 13.04 -15.44
CA MET A 97 4.59 13.67 -15.86
C MET A 97 4.41 15.04 -16.51
N ASP A 98 3.19 15.36 -16.94
CA ASP A 98 2.76 16.61 -17.56
C ASP A 98 2.26 17.66 -16.54
N ARG A 99 2.36 17.37 -15.25
CA ARG A 99 1.85 18.19 -14.14
C ARG A 99 2.88 18.36 -13.04
N THR A 100 2.81 19.51 -12.36
CA THR A 100 3.61 19.75 -11.15
C THR A 100 3.24 18.81 -10.02
N VAL A 101 4.05 18.77 -8.98
CA VAL A 101 3.76 18.02 -7.74
C VAL A 101 2.41 18.46 -7.16
N GLU A 102 2.18 19.77 -7.02
CA GLU A 102 0.93 20.30 -6.50
C GLU A 102 -0.27 19.88 -7.36
N GLU A 103 -0.16 19.98 -8.69
CA GLU A 103 -1.22 19.57 -9.61
C GLU A 103 -1.49 18.06 -9.58
N ASN A 104 -0.47 17.23 -9.37
CA ASN A 104 -0.63 15.79 -9.12
C ASN A 104 -1.50 15.51 -7.89
N LEU A 105 -1.24 16.22 -6.79
CA LEU A 105 -2.00 16.07 -5.55
C LEU A 105 -3.41 16.66 -5.68
N LEU A 106 -3.53 17.84 -6.29
CA LEU A 106 -4.80 18.51 -6.54
C LEU A 106 -5.73 17.67 -7.43
N PHE A 107 -5.18 17.00 -8.43
CA PHE A 107 -5.93 16.09 -9.29
C PHE A 107 -6.64 14.99 -8.47
N VAL A 108 -5.95 14.37 -7.52
CA VAL A 108 -6.53 13.33 -6.67
C VAL A 108 -7.61 13.89 -5.76
N LEU A 109 -7.39 15.04 -5.11
CA LEU A 109 -8.39 15.67 -4.24
C LEU A 109 -9.68 15.99 -5.01
N ARG A 110 -9.57 16.58 -6.20
CA ARG A 110 -10.72 16.86 -7.07
C ARG A 110 -11.44 15.57 -7.50
N ALA A 111 -10.69 14.55 -7.92
CA ALA A 111 -11.24 13.25 -8.30
C ALA A 111 -11.94 12.53 -7.15
N THR A 112 -11.52 12.79 -5.91
CA THR A 112 -12.11 12.21 -4.70
C THR A 112 -13.24 13.06 -4.10
N GLY A 113 -13.61 14.17 -4.75
CA GLY A 113 -14.81 14.94 -4.46
C GLY A 113 -14.62 16.14 -3.53
N TRP A 114 -13.37 16.55 -3.27
CA TRP A 114 -13.10 17.80 -2.57
C TRP A 114 -13.52 18.99 -3.45
N LYS A 115 -14.11 20.02 -2.84
CA LYS A 115 -14.69 21.17 -3.54
C LYS A 115 -14.05 22.51 -3.16
N SER A 116 -13.56 22.62 -1.94
CA SER A 116 -12.98 23.86 -1.41
C SER A 116 -11.51 23.95 -1.79
N GLU A 117 -11.13 24.95 -2.59
CA GLU A 117 -9.74 25.20 -2.97
C GLU A 117 -8.86 25.46 -1.73
N ASP A 118 -9.39 26.18 -0.72
CA ASP A 118 -8.66 26.48 0.51
C ASP A 118 -8.38 25.20 1.34
N GLU A 119 -9.35 24.28 1.40
CA GLU A 119 -9.16 23.00 2.10
C GLU A 119 -8.17 22.11 1.35
N MET A 120 -8.27 22.07 0.02
CA MET A 120 -7.33 21.31 -0.82
C MET A 120 -5.90 21.86 -0.67
N SER A 121 -5.72 23.18 -0.71
CA SER A 121 -4.40 23.82 -0.54
C SER A 121 -3.79 23.49 0.83
N ARG A 122 -4.57 23.63 1.92
CA ARG A 122 -4.13 23.24 3.26
C ARG A 122 -3.77 21.76 3.36
N ARG A 123 -4.56 20.91 2.71
CA ARG A 123 -4.30 19.46 2.71
C ARG A 123 -3.01 19.12 1.95
N ILE A 124 -2.78 19.73 0.80
CA ILE A 124 -1.56 19.57 0.01
C ILE A 124 -0.34 20.00 0.84
N THR A 125 -0.39 21.18 1.45
CA THR A 125 0.70 21.67 2.32
C THR A 125 1.00 20.66 3.42
N TYR A 126 -0.04 20.21 4.15
CA TYR A 126 0.08 19.23 5.22
C TYR A 126 0.75 17.92 4.79
N VAL A 127 0.32 17.32 3.65
CA VAL A 127 0.92 16.04 3.22
C VAL A 127 2.32 16.23 2.67
N LEU A 128 2.64 17.37 2.05
CA LEU A 128 3.99 17.68 1.59
C LEU A 128 4.95 17.89 2.76
N GLU A 129 4.53 18.57 3.82
CA GLU A 129 5.30 18.72 5.06
C GLU A 129 5.55 17.36 5.71
N ALA A 130 4.52 16.49 5.78
CA ALA A 130 4.63 15.16 6.36
C ALA A 130 5.69 14.27 5.66
N VAL A 131 5.98 14.52 4.38
CA VAL A 131 7.01 13.78 3.63
C VAL A 131 8.30 14.59 3.40
N GLY A 132 8.39 15.82 3.93
CA GLY A 132 9.56 16.71 3.78
C GLY A 132 9.76 17.27 2.37
N MET A 133 8.64 17.54 1.65
CA MET A 133 8.65 17.98 0.24
C MET A 133 7.94 19.33 0.01
N GLU A 134 7.69 20.11 1.06
CA GLU A 134 6.97 21.39 1.02
C GLU A 134 7.55 22.39 0.00
N ARG A 135 8.87 22.37 -0.18
CA ARG A 135 9.56 23.30 -1.12
C ARG A 135 9.55 22.82 -2.58
N LYS A 136 8.96 21.65 -2.85
CA LYS A 136 8.97 21.02 -4.17
C LYS A 136 7.62 21.06 -4.89
N ALA A 137 6.59 21.69 -4.31
CA ALA A 137 5.22 21.76 -4.84
C ALA A 137 5.14 22.19 -6.32
N HIS A 138 5.96 23.17 -6.71
CA HIS A 138 6.01 23.73 -8.06
C HIS A 138 6.85 22.93 -9.07
N LYS A 139 7.56 21.89 -8.63
CA LYS A 139 8.43 21.07 -9.49
C LYS A 139 7.63 20.09 -10.34
N MET A 140 8.16 19.80 -11.52
CA MET A 140 7.68 18.69 -12.36
C MET A 140 8.33 17.38 -11.88
N PRO A 141 7.66 16.21 -12.03
CA PRO A 141 8.22 14.92 -11.60
C PRO A 141 9.61 14.62 -12.17
N HIS A 142 9.89 14.96 -13.43
CA HIS A 142 11.20 14.76 -14.06
C HIS A 142 12.33 15.63 -13.46
N GLN A 143 12.01 16.62 -12.63
CA GLN A 143 12.97 17.46 -11.90
C GLN A 143 13.29 16.93 -10.50
N LEU A 144 12.71 15.78 -10.14
CA LEU A 144 12.86 15.14 -8.84
C LEU A 144 13.71 13.88 -8.95
N SER A 145 14.51 13.59 -7.92
CA SER A 145 15.14 12.28 -7.78
C SER A 145 14.11 11.17 -7.58
N GLY A 146 14.48 9.90 -7.77
CA GLY A 146 13.60 8.75 -7.54
C GLY A 146 13.02 8.74 -6.11
N GLY A 147 13.87 8.99 -5.10
CA GLY A 147 13.43 9.08 -3.71
C GLY A 147 12.47 10.24 -3.45
N GLU A 148 12.68 11.40 -4.09
CA GLU A 148 11.75 12.53 -4.02
C GLU A 148 10.41 12.20 -4.70
N GLN A 149 10.42 11.53 -5.86
CA GLN A 149 9.20 11.07 -6.53
C GLN A 149 8.43 10.07 -5.66
N GLN A 150 9.13 9.17 -4.99
CA GLN A 150 8.51 8.21 -4.06
C GLN A 150 7.89 8.91 -2.85
N ARG A 151 8.55 9.92 -2.29
CA ARG A 151 7.96 10.75 -1.23
C ARG A 151 6.68 11.45 -1.69
N ILE A 152 6.63 11.95 -2.93
CA ILE A 152 5.39 12.52 -3.50
C ILE A 152 4.32 11.45 -3.71
N ALA A 153 4.65 10.24 -4.15
CA ALA A 153 3.70 9.13 -4.24
C ALA A 153 3.13 8.76 -2.85
N ILE A 154 3.96 8.79 -1.81
CA ILE A 154 3.50 8.61 -0.42
C ILE A 154 2.61 9.79 0.01
N ALA A 155 2.98 11.06 -0.25
CA ALA A 155 2.14 12.21 0.05
C ALA A 155 0.77 12.09 -0.62
N ARG A 156 0.73 11.68 -1.89
CA ARG A 156 -0.50 11.40 -2.64
C ARG A 156 -1.36 10.33 -1.95
N SER A 157 -0.74 9.27 -1.44
CA SER A 157 -1.46 8.21 -0.74
C SER A 157 -2.11 8.68 0.57
N LEU A 158 -1.58 9.74 1.19
CA LEU A 158 -2.07 10.29 2.46
C LEU A 158 -3.23 11.28 2.31
N LEU A 159 -3.57 11.73 1.09
CA LEU A 159 -4.50 12.84 0.86
C LEU A 159 -5.89 12.66 1.49
N ASN A 160 -6.40 11.45 1.54
CA ASN A 160 -7.74 11.15 2.06
C ASN A 160 -7.73 10.49 3.47
N ASP A 161 -6.67 10.67 4.26
CA ASP A 161 -6.49 10.04 5.57
C ASP A 161 -6.78 8.52 5.55
N PRO A 162 -5.99 7.74 4.81
CA PRO A 162 -6.29 6.34 4.59
C PRO A 162 -6.20 5.52 5.88
N ALA A 163 -7.09 4.53 6.02
CA ALA A 163 -7.01 3.55 7.10
C ALA A 163 -5.83 2.59 6.91
N VAL A 164 -5.45 2.35 5.66
CA VAL A 164 -4.33 1.47 5.27
C VAL A 164 -3.58 2.04 4.08
N ILE A 165 -2.26 1.90 4.07
CA ILE A 165 -1.40 2.13 2.90
C ILE A 165 -0.99 0.76 2.36
N ILE A 166 -1.27 0.54 1.07
CA ILE A 166 -0.85 -0.63 0.33
C ILE A 166 0.33 -0.22 -0.55
N ALA A 167 1.49 -0.84 -0.35
CA ALA A 167 2.73 -0.49 -1.01
C ALA A 167 3.28 -1.69 -1.80
N ASP A 168 3.39 -1.56 -3.12
CA ASP A 168 3.96 -2.58 -3.99
C ASP A 168 5.40 -2.20 -4.35
N GLU A 169 6.39 -2.89 -3.74
CA GLU A 169 7.82 -2.67 -3.95
C GLU A 169 8.25 -1.19 -3.83
N PRO A 170 7.85 -0.43 -2.79
CA PRO A 170 8.00 1.04 -2.75
C PRO A 170 9.47 1.50 -2.70
N THR A 171 10.41 0.60 -2.52
CA THR A 171 11.86 0.86 -2.45
C THR A 171 12.66 0.17 -3.55
N GLY A 172 12.00 -0.57 -4.43
CA GLY A 172 12.66 -1.45 -5.42
C GLY A 172 13.55 -0.73 -6.43
N ASN A 173 13.29 0.55 -6.72
CA ASN A 173 14.04 1.38 -7.66
C ASN A 173 14.98 2.40 -6.98
N LEU A 174 15.24 2.24 -5.67
CA LEU A 174 15.99 3.19 -4.87
C LEU A 174 17.31 2.57 -4.36
N ASP A 175 18.31 3.41 -4.16
CA ASP A 175 19.52 3.01 -3.44
C ASP A 175 19.21 2.76 -1.95
N ASN A 176 20.11 2.07 -1.25
CA ASN A 176 19.89 1.63 0.13
C ASN A 176 19.64 2.79 1.11
N GLU A 177 20.33 3.93 0.96
CA GLU A 177 20.18 5.08 1.84
C GLU A 177 18.82 5.74 1.63
N THR A 178 18.42 5.92 0.38
CA THR A 178 17.11 6.45 0.00
C THR A 178 16.00 5.50 0.45
N ALA A 179 16.16 4.19 0.25
CA ALA A 179 15.22 3.17 0.69
C ALA A 179 15.00 3.21 2.21
N ASP A 180 16.08 3.32 3.00
CA ASP A 180 16.02 3.48 4.45
C ASP A 180 15.23 4.75 4.85
N GLY A 181 15.44 5.86 4.14
CA GLY A 181 14.69 7.11 4.34
C GLY A 181 13.19 6.96 4.05
N ILE A 182 12.80 6.15 3.05
CA ILE A 182 11.39 5.83 2.75
C ILE A 182 10.80 4.92 3.84
N MET A 183 11.55 3.92 4.32
CA MET A 183 11.09 3.04 5.39
C MET A 183 10.89 3.77 6.71
N LYS A 184 11.79 4.69 7.07
CA LYS A 184 11.63 5.56 8.24
C LYS A 184 10.37 6.40 8.14
N LEU A 185 10.08 6.97 6.95
CA LEU A 185 8.87 7.74 6.71
C LEU A 185 7.61 6.88 6.89
N LEU A 186 7.54 5.72 6.24
CA LEU A 186 6.39 4.81 6.34
C LEU A 186 6.17 4.33 7.80
N THR A 187 7.26 3.94 8.48
CA THR A 187 7.20 3.52 9.89
C THR A 187 6.74 4.67 10.81
N GLY A 188 7.17 5.91 10.53
CA GLY A 188 6.70 7.10 11.23
C GLY A 188 5.20 7.30 11.07
N ILE A 189 4.69 7.26 9.83
CA ILE A 189 3.26 7.37 9.53
C ILE A 189 2.45 6.28 10.25
N ASN A 190 2.93 5.03 10.22
CA ASN A 190 2.28 3.92 10.91
C ASN A 190 2.18 4.15 12.42
N LYS A 191 3.29 4.55 13.07
CA LYS A 191 3.34 4.75 14.52
C LYS A 191 2.54 5.98 14.99
N GLU A 192 2.64 7.09 14.28
CA GLU A 192 2.03 8.36 14.70
C GLU A 192 0.53 8.41 14.46
N LYS A 193 0.07 7.85 13.33
CA LYS A 193 -1.35 7.90 12.91
C LYS A 193 -2.11 6.60 13.16
N GLY A 194 -1.42 5.50 13.47
CA GLY A 194 -2.04 4.19 13.53
C GLY A 194 -2.53 3.67 12.18
N THR A 195 -2.08 4.29 11.07
CA THR A 195 -2.39 3.81 9.71
C THR A 195 -1.75 2.45 9.51
N ALA A 196 -2.54 1.45 9.11
CA ALA A 196 -1.97 0.13 8.78
C ALA A 196 -1.12 0.22 7.50
N ILE A 197 -0.09 -0.63 7.40
CA ILE A 197 0.72 -0.71 6.18
C ILE A 197 0.80 -2.18 5.75
N VAL A 198 0.46 -2.44 4.49
CA VAL A 198 0.69 -3.72 3.82
C VAL A 198 1.70 -3.47 2.72
N MET A 199 2.87 -4.08 2.82
CA MET A 199 3.99 -3.84 1.92
C MET A 199 4.45 -5.12 1.25
N VAL A 200 4.41 -5.17 -0.07
CA VAL A 200 5.10 -6.19 -0.84
C VAL A 200 6.56 -5.79 -0.98
N THR A 201 7.47 -6.70 -0.67
CA THR A 201 8.90 -6.53 -0.92
C THR A 201 9.60 -7.88 -1.07
N HIS A 202 10.68 -7.90 -1.87
CA HIS A 202 11.63 -9.00 -1.94
C HIS A 202 12.96 -8.66 -1.24
N ASN A 203 13.09 -7.43 -0.70
CA ASN A 203 14.31 -6.99 -0.01
C ASN A 203 14.31 -7.46 1.45
N ARG A 204 15.09 -8.50 1.73
CA ARG A 204 15.25 -9.13 3.04
C ARG A 204 15.72 -8.14 4.11
N GLN A 205 16.67 -7.26 3.79
CA GLN A 205 17.23 -6.28 4.72
C GLN A 205 16.15 -5.36 5.29
N ILE A 206 15.10 -5.05 4.52
CA ILE A 206 14.01 -4.17 4.95
C ILE A 206 13.22 -4.80 6.10
N PHE A 207 12.69 -6.01 5.92
CA PHE A 207 11.84 -6.61 6.95
C PHE A 207 12.64 -7.17 8.14
N GLU A 208 13.96 -7.39 7.98
CA GLU A 208 14.85 -7.65 9.12
C GLU A 208 15.16 -6.39 9.93
N THR A 209 15.24 -5.21 9.29
CA THR A 209 15.56 -3.94 9.95
C THR A 209 14.32 -3.28 10.57
N TYR A 210 13.19 -3.39 9.88
CA TYR A 210 11.93 -2.74 10.28
C TYR A 210 10.91 -3.80 10.69
N PRO A 211 10.66 -3.99 12.01
CA PRO A 211 9.79 -5.06 12.49
C PRO A 211 8.35 -4.96 11.97
N GLY A 212 7.77 -6.10 11.62
CA GLY A 212 6.40 -6.25 11.16
C GLY A 212 6.02 -7.73 11.06
N ARG A 213 4.73 -8.00 10.84
CA ARG A 213 4.23 -9.34 10.55
C ARG A 213 4.66 -9.72 9.13
N ILE A 214 5.01 -10.97 8.89
CA ILE A 214 5.51 -11.43 7.59
C ILE A 214 4.59 -12.52 7.06
N MET A 215 4.02 -12.27 5.87
CA MET A 215 3.28 -13.25 5.07
C MET A 215 4.20 -13.77 3.97
N VAL A 216 4.40 -15.07 3.90
CA VAL A 216 5.27 -15.73 2.92
C VAL A 216 4.43 -16.36 1.82
N CYS A 217 4.63 -15.89 0.58
CA CYS A 217 3.99 -16.44 -0.61
C CYS A 217 4.93 -17.44 -1.30
N LYS A 218 4.53 -18.71 -1.29
CA LYS A 218 5.27 -19.84 -1.87
C LYS A 218 4.31 -20.95 -2.28
N ASP A 219 4.61 -21.65 -3.38
CA ASP A 219 3.87 -22.86 -3.81
C ASP A 219 2.35 -22.65 -3.80
N GLU A 220 1.89 -21.57 -4.47
CA GLU A 220 0.48 -21.17 -4.61
C GLU A 220 -0.25 -20.94 -3.27
N SER A 221 0.48 -20.69 -2.19
CA SER A 221 -0.05 -20.37 -0.87
C SER A 221 0.58 -19.10 -0.31
N CYS A 222 -0.07 -18.49 0.69
CA CYS A 222 0.48 -17.35 1.41
C CYS A 222 0.13 -17.48 2.88
N THR A 223 1.13 -17.71 3.72
CA THR A 223 0.94 -18.00 5.14
C THR A 223 1.76 -17.08 6.02
N GLU A 224 1.29 -16.80 7.24
CA GLU A 224 2.03 -16.00 8.20
C GLU A 224 3.23 -16.77 8.74
N LEU A 225 4.39 -16.10 8.77
CA LEU A 225 5.61 -16.66 9.33
C LEU A 225 5.52 -16.65 10.87
N CYS A 226 5.46 -17.82 11.49
CA CYS A 226 5.60 -17.97 12.94
C CYS A 226 7.09 -18.09 13.31
N GLU A 227 7.48 -17.57 14.49
CA GLU A 227 8.89 -17.55 14.96
C GLU A 227 9.58 -18.91 14.97
N ASP A 228 8.82 -20.00 15.03
CA ASP A 228 9.34 -21.38 15.08
C ASP A 228 9.77 -21.98 13.72
N ASN A 229 9.52 -21.29 12.60
CA ASN A 229 9.79 -21.78 11.23
C ASN A 229 10.71 -20.85 10.42
N PHE A 230 11.81 -20.39 11.01
CA PHE A 230 12.72 -19.42 10.38
C PHE A 230 13.71 -20.08 9.44
N ASP A 231 13.28 -20.50 8.24
CA ASP A 231 14.20 -20.81 7.14
C ASP A 231 13.92 -19.88 5.93
N LEU A 232 14.35 -18.63 6.08
CA LEU A 232 14.21 -17.59 5.04
C LEU A 232 15.16 -17.80 3.85
N GLU A 233 16.18 -18.64 3.96
CA GLU A 233 17.19 -18.84 2.89
C GLU A 233 16.61 -19.50 1.63
N GLN A 234 15.45 -20.17 1.74
CA GLN A 234 14.79 -20.84 0.61
C GLN A 234 13.60 -20.07 0.06
N THR A 235 13.23 -18.89 0.64
CA THR A 235 11.91 -18.27 0.40
C THR A 235 11.98 -16.94 -0.34
N VAL A 236 13.09 -16.22 -0.31
CA VAL A 236 13.29 -14.90 -0.97
C VAL A 236 14.38 -14.96 -2.03
#